data_d0328aae1923b20017a7afb11cf5f7ba
#
_entry.id   d0328aae1923b20017a7afb11cf5f7ba
#
_cell.length_a   1.000
_cell.length_b   1.000
_cell.length_c   1.000
_cell.angle_alpha   90.00
_cell.angle_beta   90.00
_cell.angle_gamma   90.00
#
_symmetry.space_group_name_H-M   'P 1'
#
loop_
_entity.id
_entity.type
_entity.pdbx_description
1 polymer ?
#
loop_
_entity_poly.entity_id
_entity_poly.type
_entity_poly.pdbx_seq_one_letter_code
_entity_poly.pdbx_strand_id
1 'polypeptide(L)'
;MKKENRDKIVALRHDLHCHPELSMQEQETKNRLITFIKENIQLEVIDRGNWFYVQYTTKRQSEMPEADTKPPIAFRADFDALPILEDAESLPYASENPGVSHKCGHDGHASALAGLALELDANGADRDVYLIFQHAEEIGRGAQECVPLIKEKKIAEIYGFHNWSGFPKGAVVLREGVSQCASRGLTITFTGKKSHASIPEQGKNPSVAIAKLILYVQNLLQATTFEQLVLATIVNVEIGTKDFGISAGEGEISFTLRAALQRELDELEQMIRTQAEKFAAEEGLQLSYAYDDPFPETANDAKAIERVRNAAEKLHLP
;
A
#
# COMPACT_ATOMS: atom_id res chain seq x y z
N MET A 1 -25.99 -12.94 4.94
CA MET A 1 -25.09 -14.09 5.20
C MET A 1 -25.66 -15.03 6.25
N LYS A 2 -25.70 -16.34 6.01
CA LYS A 2 -26.11 -17.36 6.99
C LYS A 2 -25.07 -17.46 8.13
N LYS A 3 -25.51 -17.87 9.33
CA LYS A 3 -24.62 -18.02 10.49
C LYS A 3 -23.44 -18.95 10.20
N GLU A 4 -23.69 -20.09 9.56
CA GLU A 4 -22.65 -21.06 9.17
C GLU A 4 -21.54 -20.42 8.32
N ASN A 5 -21.90 -19.63 7.29
CA ASN A 5 -20.94 -18.95 6.44
C ASN A 5 -20.13 -17.91 7.24
N ARG A 6 -20.79 -17.19 8.15
CA ARG A 6 -20.10 -16.23 9.02
C ARG A 6 -19.07 -16.94 9.92
N ASP A 7 -19.44 -18.09 10.50
CA ASP A 7 -18.56 -18.84 11.39
C ASP A 7 -17.34 -19.38 10.61
N LYS A 8 -17.53 -19.84 9.34
CA LYS A 8 -16.44 -20.21 8.43
C LYS A 8 -15.49 -19.05 8.14
N ILE A 9 -16.01 -17.84 7.86
CA ILE A 9 -15.22 -16.65 7.58
C ILE A 9 -14.41 -16.21 8.81
N VAL A 10 -15.00 -16.29 10.00
CA VAL A 10 -14.28 -15.99 11.25
C VAL A 10 -13.16 -16.99 11.47
N ALA A 11 -13.41 -18.28 11.23
CA ALA A 11 -12.38 -19.32 11.33
C ALA A 11 -11.25 -19.09 10.31
N LEU A 12 -11.58 -18.78 9.05
CA LEU A 12 -10.59 -18.41 8.04
C LEU A 12 -9.74 -17.22 8.48
N ARG A 13 -10.37 -16.16 8.98
CA ARG A 13 -9.63 -14.99 9.48
C ARG A 13 -8.65 -15.35 10.58
N HIS A 14 -9.07 -16.19 11.56
CA HIS A 14 -8.19 -16.62 12.64
C HIS A 14 -7.02 -17.49 12.13
N ASP A 15 -7.28 -18.36 11.15
CA ASP A 15 -6.24 -19.16 10.52
C ASP A 15 -5.20 -18.30 9.78
N LEU A 16 -5.65 -17.31 9.00
CA LEU A 16 -4.77 -16.36 8.34
C LEU A 16 -3.96 -15.53 9.36
N HIS A 17 -4.60 -15.10 10.43
CA HIS A 17 -3.96 -14.31 11.49
C HIS A 17 -2.86 -15.10 12.21
N CYS A 18 -3.08 -16.39 12.47
CA CYS A 18 -2.08 -17.27 13.08
C CYS A 18 -0.85 -17.50 12.18
N HIS A 19 -1.01 -17.43 10.85
CA HIS A 19 0.02 -17.79 9.88
C HIS A 19 0.32 -16.63 8.91
N PRO A 20 0.68 -15.45 9.42
CA PRO A 20 0.94 -14.28 8.57
C PRO A 20 2.24 -14.44 7.78
N GLU A 21 2.26 -13.93 6.55
CA GLU A 21 3.45 -13.90 5.70
C GLU A 21 3.72 -12.49 5.22
N LEU A 22 5.00 -12.13 5.10
CA LEU A 22 5.44 -10.82 4.62
C LEU A 22 5.17 -10.64 3.13
N SER A 23 5.08 -9.38 2.70
CA SER A 23 4.98 -8.99 1.29
C SER A 23 5.99 -9.74 0.41
N MET A 24 5.53 -10.26 -0.74
CA MET A 24 6.27 -11.11 -1.69
C MET A 24 6.62 -12.52 -1.17
N GLN A 25 6.13 -12.93 -0.01
CA GLN A 25 6.35 -14.24 0.59
C GLN A 25 5.02 -14.96 0.93
N GLU A 26 3.87 -14.44 0.50
CA GLU A 26 2.51 -14.83 0.91
C GLU A 26 1.99 -16.09 0.18
N GLN A 27 2.86 -17.05 -0.10
CA GLN A 27 2.48 -18.21 -0.88
C GLN A 27 1.50 -19.13 -0.13
N GLU A 28 1.74 -19.39 1.15
CA GLU A 28 0.86 -20.24 1.95
C GLU A 28 -0.45 -19.53 2.28
N THR A 29 -0.42 -18.24 2.54
CA THR A 29 -1.61 -17.39 2.73
C THR A 29 -2.52 -17.47 1.49
N LYS A 30 -1.94 -17.30 0.29
CA LYS A 30 -2.66 -17.48 -0.98
C LYS A 30 -3.26 -18.87 -1.11
N ASN A 31 -2.48 -19.91 -0.82
CA ASN A 31 -2.93 -21.30 -0.91
C ASN A 31 -4.09 -21.60 0.05
N ARG A 32 -4.05 -21.09 1.29
CA ARG A 32 -5.14 -21.18 2.27
C ARG A 32 -6.43 -20.54 1.77
N LEU A 33 -6.33 -19.31 1.22
CA LEU A 33 -7.45 -18.60 0.62
C LEU A 33 -8.05 -19.37 -0.58
N ILE A 34 -7.23 -19.84 -1.51
CA ILE A 34 -7.67 -20.62 -2.67
C ILE A 34 -8.33 -21.91 -2.25
N THR A 35 -7.74 -22.63 -1.28
CA THR A 35 -8.28 -23.89 -0.74
C THR A 35 -9.65 -23.64 -0.12
N PHE A 36 -9.75 -22.66 0.77
CA PHE A 36 -11.02 -22.29 1.39
C PHE A 36 -12.12 -22.00 0.35
N ILE A 37 -11.79 -21.22 -0.67
CA ILE A 37 -12.73 -20.84 -1.74
C ILE A 37 -13.17 -22.11 -2.49
N LYS A 38 -12.25 -22.94 -2.97
CA LYS A 38 -12.55 -24.16 -3.75
C LYS A 38 -13.36 -25.20 -2.96
N GLU A 39 -13.17 -25.29 -1.64
CA GLU A 39 -13.91 -26.20 -0.79
C GLU A 39 -15.35 -25.77 -0.51
N ASN A 40 -15.63 -24.48 -0.63
CA ASN A 40 -16.92 -23.91 -0.19
C ASN A 40 -17.82 -23.37 -1.32
N ILE A 41 -17.28 -23.11 -2.53
CA ILE A 41 -18.02 -22.54 -3.66
C ILE A 41 -17.62 -23.14 -4.99
N GLN A 42 -18.47 -22.91 -6.01
CA GLN A 42 -18.28 -23.42 -7.37
C GLN A 42 -17.78 -22.33 -8.36
N LEU A 43 -17.48 -21.12 -7.87
CA LEU A 43 -16.97 -20.06 -8.72
C LEU A 43 -15.55 -20.38 -9.20
N GLU A 44 -15.22 -19.88 -10.39
CA GLU A 44 -13.91 -20.09 -11.00
C GLU A 44 -12.83 -19.29 -10.26
N VAL A 45 -11.75 -19.97 -9.87
CA VAL A 45 -10.56 -19.38 -9.25
C VAL A 45 -9.43 -19.38 -10.27
N ILE A 46 -8.90 -18.19 -10.58
CA ILE A 46 -7.83 -18.02 -11.56
C ILE A 46 -6.57 -17.55 -10.83
N ASP A 47 -5.58 -18.43 -10.74
CA ASP A 47 -4.26 -18.14 -10.18
C ASP A 47 -3.41 -17.35 -11.19
N ARG A 48 -2.77 -16.28 -10.72
CA ARG A 48 -1.91 -15.37 -11.50
C ARG A 48 -0.49 -15.29 -10.93
N GLY A 49 -0.03 -16.34 -10.27
CA GLY A 49 1.29 -16.41 -9.64
C GLY A 49 1.28 -15.87 -8.21
N ASN A 50 1.67 -14.63 -7.98
CA ASN A 50 1.69 -14.05 -6.63
C ASN A 50 0.29 -13.71 -6.10
N TRP A 51 -0.65 -13.44 -6.97
CA TRP A 51 -2.02 -13.07 -6.67
C TRP A 51 -3.03 -13.96 -7.41
N PHE A 52 -4.32 -13.84 -7.09
CA PHE A 52 -5.38 -14.58 -7.76
C PHE A 52 -6.68 -13.79 -7.75
N TYR A 53 -7.64 -14.21 -8.58
CA TYR A 53 -8.98 -13.68 -8.51
C TYR A 53 -10.03 -14.78 -8.64
N VAL A 54 -11.24 -14.48 -8.12
CA VAL A 54 -12.43 -15.31 -8.28
C VAL A 54 -13.36 -14.61 -9.25
N GLN A 55 -13.88 -15.35 -10.22
CA GLN A 55 -14.78 -14.85 -11.24
C GLN A 55 -16.20 -15.39 -11.06
N TYR A 56 -17.16 -14.48 -10.93
CA TYR A 56 -18.56 -14.77 -11.11
C TYR A 56 -19.01 -14.24 -12.48
N THR A 57 -19.53 -15.13 -13.33
CA THR A 57 -20.09 -14.78 -14.62
C THR A 57 -21.62 -14.92 -14.57
N THR A 58 -22.31 -13.83 -14.87
CA THR A 58 -23.77 -13.84 -14.85
C THR A 58 -24.35 -14.60 -16.06
N LYS A 59 -25.26 -15.51 -15.80
CA LYS A 59 -25.98 -16.25 -16.87
C LYS A 59 -26.88 -15.34 -17.71
N ARG A 60 -27.28 -14.18 -17.20
CA ARG A 60 -28.14 -13.21 -17.89
C ARG A 60 -27.48 -12.51 -19.07
N GLN A 61 -26.17 -12.33 -19.05
CA GLN A 61 -25.49 -11.58 -20.13
C GLN A 61 -25.44 -12.34 -21.44
N SER A 62 -25.42 -13.67 -21.43
CA SER A 62 -25.46 -14.47 -22.69
C SER A 62 -26.81 -14.43 -23.43
N GLU A 63 -27.85 -13.95 -22.75
CA GLU A 63 -29.24 -13.91 -23.28
C GLU A 63 -29.73 -12.48 -23.57
N MET A 64 -28.95 -11.44 -23.24
CA MET A 64 -29.35 -10.04 -23.42
C MET A 64 -28.59 -9.37 -24.56
N PRO A 65 -29.19 -8.40 -25.29
CA PRO A 65 -28.45 -7.55 -26.21
C PRO A 65 -27.31 -6.81 -25.49
N GLU A 66 -26.17 -6.64 -26.17
CA GLU A 66 -24.97 -6.00 -25.60
C GLU A 66 -25.25 -4.60 -24.99
N ALA A 67 -26.25 -3.89 -25.55
CA ALA A 67 -26.69 -2.57 -25.06
C ALA A 67 -27.37 -2.59 -23.69
N ASP A 68 -27.86 -3.75 -23.23
CA ASP A 68 -28.59 -3.89 -21.96
C ASP A 68 -27.75 -4.56 -20.88
N THR A 69 -26.49 -4.93 -21.18
CA THR A 69 -25.59 -5.57 -20.23
C THR A 69 -24.97 -4.53 -19.29
N LYS A 70 -25.00 -4.81 -17.97
CA LYS A 70 -24.30 -3.98 -17.00
C LYS A 70 -22.79 -4.25 -17.06
N PRO A 71 -21.96 -3.20 -17.07
CA PRO A 71 -20.51 -3.40 -17.10
C PRO A 71 -20.01 -4.17 -15.86
N PRO A 72 -18.94 -4.96 -16.01
CA PRO A 72 -18.33 -5.70 -14.91
C PRO A 72 -17.83 -4.78 -13.79
N ILE A 73 -17.86 -5.30 -12.56
CA ILE A 73 -17.25 -4.63 -11.40
C ILE A 73 -16.27 -5.57 -10.70
N ALA A 74 -15.37 -4.98 -9.92
CA ALA A 74 -14.46 -5.74 -9.08
C ALA A 74 -14.52 -5.30 -7.61
N PHE A 75 -14.16 -6.24 -6.74
CA PHE A 75 -13.83 -5.97 -5.35
C PHE A 75 -12.42 -6.46 -5.07
N ARG A 76 -11.66 -5.71 -4.28
CA ARG A 76 -10.25 -6.00 -3.98
C ARG A 76 -10.03 -6.10 -2.49
N ALA A 77 -9.23 -7.07 -2.08
CA ALA A 77 -8.62 -7.15 -0.76
C ALA A 77 -7.15 -7.54 -0.88
N ASP A 78 -6.36 -7.07 0.06
CA ASP A 78 -4.98 -7.46 0.30
C ASP A 78 -4.90 -8.64 1.27
N PHE A 79 -3.72 -9.31 1.35
CA PHE A 79 -3.54 -10.45 2.24
C PHE A 79 -2.12 -10.62 2.80
N ASP A 80 -1.22 -9.65 2.59
CA ASP A 80 0.12 -9.62 3.17
C ASP A 80 0.14 -9.11 4.63
N ALA A 81 1.25 -9.31 5.34
CA ALA A 81 1.43 -8.93 6.73
C ALA A 81 2.68 -8.07 6.93
N LEU A 82 2.81 -7.50 8.12
CA LEU A 82 3.88 -6.57 8.51
C LEU A 82 4.96 -7.24 9.36
N PRO A 83 6.22 -6.78 9.29
CA PRO A 83 7.31 -7.23 10.15
C PRO A 83 7.20 -6.61 11.56
N ILE A 84 6.09 -6.89 12.25
CA ILE A 84 5.77 -6.34 13.57
C ILE A 84 5.53 -7.49 14.54
N LEU A 85 6.20 -7.44 15.70
CA LEU A 85 5.98 -8.38 16.78
C LEU A 85 4.57 -8.20 17.38
N GLU A 86 3.86 -9.30 17.52
CA GLU A 86 2.56 -9.33 18.19
C GLU A 86 2.68 -9.75 19.65
N ASP A 87 1.86 -9.14 20.52
CA ASP A 87 1.68 -9.61 21.88
C ASP A 87 0.77 -10.85 21.89
N ALA A 88 1.41 -12.00 21.99
CA ALA A 88 0.72 -13.30 21.94
C ALA A 88 -0.17 -13.58 23.15
N GLU A 89 0.03 -12.88 24.29
CA GLU A 89 -0.75 -13.14 25.52
C GLU A 89 -2.18 -12.56 25.41
N SER A 90 -2.40 -11.61 24.50
CA SER A 90 -3.67 -10.89 24.36
C SER A 90 -4.69 -11.55 23.42
N LEU A 91 -4.27 -12.52 22.57
CA LEU A 91 -5.11 -13.09 21.51
C LEU A 91 -5.04 -14.61 21.46
N PRO A 92 -6.17 -15.33 21.48
CA PRO A 92 -6.20 -16.79 21.37
C PRO A 92 -5.82 -17.34 19.98
N TYR A 93 -5.69 -16.45 18.98
CA TYR A 93 -5.28 -16.73 17.60
C TYR A 93 -4.11 -15.82 17.17
N ALA A 94 -3.23 -15.49 18.11
CA ALA A 94 -2.05 -14.69 17.84
C ALA A 94 -1.14 -15.37 16.79
N SER A 95 -0.31 -14.54 16.14
CA SER A 95 0.65 -15.01 15.14
C SER A 95 1.58 -16.09 15.69
N GLU A 96 1.71 -17.18 14.95
CA GLU A 96 2.69 -18.26 15.21
C GLU A 96 4.06 -17.96 14.53
N ASN A 97 4.15 -16.89 13.69
CA ASN A 97 5.37 -16.45 13.05
C ASN A 97 6.03 -15.32 13.84
N PRO A 98 7.12 -15.56 14.60
CA PRO A 98 7.74 -14.54 15.42
C PRO A 98 8.17 -13.31 14.59
N GLY A 99 7.74 -12.14 15.02
CA GLY A 99 8.09 -10.86 14.35
C GLY A 99 7.27 -10.53 13.11
N VAL A 100 6.26 -11.32 12.77
CA VAL A 100 5.33 -11.04 11.66
C VAL A 100 3.90 -11.07 12.17
N SER A 101 3.07 -10.11 11.80
CA SER A 101 1.66 -10.09 12.22
C SER A 101 0.76 -9.22 11.32
N HIS A 102 -0.54 -9.53 11.31
CA HIS A 102 -1.57 -8.77 10.60
C HIS A 102 -2.04 -7.53 11.37
N LYS A 103 -1.11 -6.58 11.64
CA LYS A 103 -1.44 -5.33 12.36
C LYS A 103 -2.19 -4.32 11.49
N CYS A 104 -2.12 -4.45 10.17
CA CYS A 104 -2.93 -3.67 9.25
C CYS A 104 -4.34 -4.25 9.05
N GLY A 105 -4.54 -5.56 9.30
CA GLY A 105 -5.86 -6.20 9.26
C GLY A 105 -6.21 -6.85 7.92
N HIS A 106 -5.22 -7.14 7.08
CA HIS A 106 -5.41 -7.78 5.77
C HIS A 106 -5.99 -9.20 5.86
N ASP A 107 -5.78 -9.91 6.98
CA ASP A 107 -6.49 -11.15 7.32
C ASP A 107 -8.01 -10.98 7.32
N GLY A 108 -8.48 -9.86 7.87
CA GLY A 108 -9.89 -9.47 7.87
C GLY A 108 -10.41 -9.06 6.50
N HIS A 109 -9.60 -8.33 5.72
CA HIS A 109 -9.97 -7.89 4.38
C HIS A 109 -10.13 -9.07 3.43
N ALA A 110 -9.14 -9.97 3.36
CA ALA A 110 -9.19 -11.17 2.52
C ALA A 110 -10.33 -12.10 2.94
N SER A 111 -10.55 -12.30 4.24
CA SER A 111 -11.63 -13.12 4.76
C SER A 111 -13.01 -12.54 4.43
N ALA A 112 -13.18 -11.21 4.50
CA ALA A 112 -14.43 -10.56 4.11
C ALA A 112 -14.70 -10.68 2.62
N LEU A 113 -13.66 -10.59 1.77
CA LEU A 113 -13.78 -10.80 0.33
C LEU A 113 -14.15 -12.26 0.00
N ALA A 114 -13.57 -13.24 0.72
CA ALA A 114 -13.97 -14.64 0.63
C ALA A 114 -15.45 -14.83 1.06
N GLY A 115 -15.90 -14.06 2.05
CA GLY A 115 -17.32 -14.01 2.44
C GLY A 115 -18.24 -13.50 1.35
N LEU A 116 -17.80 -12.50 0.58
CA LEU A 116 -18.52 -12.01 -0.59
C LEU A 116 -18.59 -13.10 -1.68
N ALA A 117 -17.52 -13.90 -1.86
CA ALA A 117 -17.53 -15.04 -2.78
C ALA A 117 -18.61 -16.05 -2.42
N LEU A 118 -18.79 -16.39 -1.13
CA LEU A 118 -19.86 -17.28 -0.66
C LEU A 118 -21.26 -16.71 -0.99
N GLU A 119 -21.47 -15.42 -0.80
CA GLU A 119 -22.74 -14.77 -1.09
C GLU A 119 -23.02 -14.68 -2.61
N LEU A 120 -22.01 -14.45 -3.44
CA LEU A 120 -22.13 -14.44 -4.90
C LEU A 120 -22.46 -15.83 -5.45
N ASP A 121 -21.82 -16.88 -4.94
CA ASP A 121 -22.10 -18.26 -5.35
C ASP A 121 -23.54 -18.66 -5.01
N ALA A 122 -24.02 -18.27 -3.84
CA ALA A 122 -25.36 -18.62 -3.35
C ALA A 122 -26.48 -17.79 -4.00
N ASN A 123 -26.28 -16.50 -4.22
CA ASN A 123 -27.33 -15.57 -4.60
C ASN A 123 -27.19 -15.00 -6.02
N GLY A 124 -26.00 -15.12 -6.62
CA GLY A 124 -25.67 -14.54 -7.91
C GLY A 124 -25.61 -13.01 -7.90
N ALA A 125 -25.36 -12.44 -9.07
CA ALA A 125 -25.39 -11.01 -9.34
C ALA A 125 -25.97 -10.74 -10.73
N ASP A 126 -26.36 -9.49 -11.00
CA ASP A 126 -26.94 -9.05 -12.27
C ASP A 126 -25.88 -8.60 -13.31
N ARG A 127 -24.60 -8.83 -12.99
CA ARG A 127 -23.42 -8.51 -13.80
C ARG A 127 -22.25 -9.42 -13.44
N ASP A 128 -21.22 -9.41 -14.26
CA ASP A 128 -19.97 -10.08 -13.94
C ASP A 128 -19.26 -9.39 -12.78
N VAL A 129 -18.73 -10.19 -11.84
CA VAL A 129 -18.03 -9.71 -10.64
C VAL A 129 -16.68 -10.41 -10.52
N TYR A 130 -15.65 -9.61 -10.29
CA TYR A 130 -14.28 -10.07 -10.08
C TYR A 130 -13.85 -9.77 -8.64
N LEU A 131 -13.42 -10.80 -7.91
CA LEU A 131 -12.90 -10.66 -6.56
C LEU A 131 -11.38 -10.81 -6.61
N ILE A 132 -10.66 -9.72 -6.43
CA ILE A 132 -9.20 -9.64 -6.59
C ILE A 132 -8.55 -9.77 -5.22
N PHE A 133 -7.76 -10.83 -5.03
CA PHE A 133 -6.94 -11.06 -3.85
C PHE A 133 -5.50 -10.66 -4.20
N GLN A 134 -5.08 -9.52 -3.63
CA GLN A 134 -3.81 -8.86 -3.94
C GLN A 134 -2.77 -9.15 -2.88
N HIS A 135 -1.56 -9.51 -3.29
CA HIS A 135 -0.36 -9.62 -2.47
C HIS A 135 0.36 -8.27 -2.34
N ALA A 136 1.40 -8.22 -1.48
CA ALA A 136 2.43 -7.17 -1.41
C ALA A 136 1.87 -5.72 -1.46
N GLU A 137 0.82 -5.45 -0.67
CA GLU A 137 0.26 -4.10 -0.53
C GLU A 137 1.21 -3.22 0.27
N GLU A 138 1.77 -3.71 1.37
CA GLU A 138 2.56 -2.96 2.36
C GLU A 138 3.87 -2.37 1.80
N ILE A 139 4.32 -2.88 0.64
CA ILE A 139 5.50 -2.36 -0.08
C ILE A 139 5.14 -1.71 -1.43
N GLY A 140 3.85 -1.44 -1.69
CA GLY A 140 3.38 -0.73 -2.88
C GLY A 140 3.54 -1.47 -4.21
N ARG A 141 3.68 -2.81 -4.22
CA ARG A 141 4.00 -3.57 -5.46
C ARG A 141 2.82 -4.36 -6.05
N GLY A 142 2.05 -5.04 -5.23
CA GLY A 142 1.07 -6.02 -5.70
C GLY A 142 0.00 -5.47 -6.63
N ALA A 143 -0.43 -4.22 -6.44
CA ALA A 143 -1.44 -3.60 -7.27
C ALA A 143 -1.04 -3.52 -8.75
N GLN A 144 0.23 -3.28 -9.05
CA GLN A 144 0.74 -3.18 -10.43
C GLN A 144 0.54 -4.48 -11.21
N GLU A 145 0.66 -5.64 -10.53
CA GLU A 145 0.42 -6.94 -11.14
C GLU A 145 -1.07 -7.21 -11.39
N CYS A 146 -1.97 -6.64 -10.57
CA CYS A 146 -3.42 -6.80 -10.69
C CYS A 146 -4.05 -5.86 -11.73
N VAL A 147 -3.51 -4.65 -11.94
CA VAL A 147 -4.06 -3.62 -12.83
C VAL A 147 -4.36 -4.11 -14.27
N PRO A 148 -3.55 -4.95 -14.92
CA PRO A 148 -3.85 -5.45 -16.25
C PRO A 148 -5.22 -6.13 -16.36
N LEU A 149 -5.72 -6.77 -15.29
CA LEU A 149 -7.04 -7.42 -15.26
C LEU A 149 -8.17 -6.43 -15.54
N ILE A 150 -8.03 -5.17 -15.09
CA ILE A 150 -9.05 -4.12 -15.30
C ILE A 150 -9.34 -3.93 -16.79
N LYS A 151 -8.29 -3.90 -17.62
CA LYS A 151 -8.39 -3.78 -19.08
C LYS A 151 -8.84 -5.11 -19.72
N GLU A 152 -8.24 -6.23 -19.29
CA GLU A 152 -8.55 -7.59 -19.80
C GLU A 152 -10.05 -7.90 -19.68
N LYS A 153 -10.64 -7.59 -18.53
CA LYS A 153 -12.04 -7.89 -18.21
C LYS A 153 -12.99 -6.70 -18.40
N LYS A 154 -12.50 -5.56 -18.91
CA LYS A 154 -13.28 -4.32 -19.10
C LYS A 154 -14.02 -3.89 -17.82
N ILE A 155 -13.36 -4.02 -16.68
CA ILE A 155 -13.92 -3.68 -15.36
C ILE A 155 -14.16 -2.17 -15.32
N ALA A 156 -15.41 -1.76 -15.09
CA ALA A 156 -15.79 -0.35 -15.07
C ALA A 156 -15.56 0.31 -13.71
N GLU A 157 -15.66 -0.46 -12.65
CA GLU A 157 -15.55 0.03 -11.27
C GLU A 157 -14.85 -1.01 -10.40
N ILE A 158 -13.99 -0.55 -9.50
CA ILE A 158 -13.35 -1.38 -8.50
C ILE A 158 -13.60 -0.78 -7.12
N TYR A 159 -13.90 -1.64 -6.16
CA TYR A 159 -14.14 -1.29 -4.77
C TYR A 159 -13.18 -2.05 -3.87
N GLY A 160 -12.58 -1.34 -2.93
CA GLY A 160 -11.82 -1.92 -1.82
C GLY A 160 -12.29 -1.26 -0.53
N PHE A 161 -12.15 -1.95 0.59
CA PHE A 161 -12.34 -1.36 1.89
C PHE A 161 -11.09 -1.62 2.75
N HIS A 162 -10.86 -0.71 3.68
CA HIS A 162 -9.82 -0.88 4.69
C HIS A 162 -10.44 -0.67 6.06
N ASN A 163 -10.11 -1.51 7.04
CA ASN A 163 -10.50 -1.29 8.42
C ASN A 163 -9.85 0.00 8.95
N TRP A 164 -10.57 0.74 9.78
CA TRP A 164 -10.07 1.96 10.38
C TRP A 164 -10.45 2.01 11.87
N SER A 165 -9.45 2.16 12.73
CA SER A 165 -9.67 2.33 14.16
C SER A 165 -10.18 3.74 14.48
N GLY A 166 -10.86 3.88 15.64
CA GLY A 166 -11.36 5.18 16.11
C GLY A 166 -12.78 5.52 15.67
N PHE A 167 -13.43 4.70 14.85
CA PHE A 167 -14.84 4.83 14.46
C PHE A 167 -15.71 3.77 15.14
N PRO A 168 -17.03 4.00 15.27
CA PRO A 168 -17.96 2.99 15.76
C PRO A 168 -17.89 1.71 14.93
N LYS A 169 -17.99 0.55 15.58
CA LYS A 169 -18.00 -0.74 14.88
C LYS A 169 -19.13 -0.82 13.85
N GLY A 170 -18.77 -1.13 12.61
CA GLY A 170 -19.70 -1.25 11.50
C GLY A 170 -19.97 0.07 10.77
N ALA A 171 -19.40 1.18 11.21
CA ALA A 171 -19.49 2.44 10.48
C ALA A 171 -18.79 2.34 9.12
N VAL A 172 -19.43 2.90 8.09
CA VAL A 172 -18.87 3.02 6.74
C VAL A 172 -18.34 4.43 6.57
N VAL A 173 -17.01 4.57 6.63
CA VAL A 173 -16.34 5.87 6.49
C VAL A 173 -16.06 6.12 5.01
N LEU A 174 -16.56 7.22 4.49
CA LEU A 174 -16.44 7.59 3.07
C LEU A 174 -15.76 8.94 2.91
N ARG A 175 -14.89 9.05 1.92
CA ARG A 175 -14.26 10.31 1.53
C ARG A 175 -14.23 10.44 0.02
N GLU A 176 -14.79 11.50 -0.53
CA GLU A 176 -14.65 11.87 -1.93
C GLU A 176 -13.26 12.47 -2.20
N GLY A 177 -12.72 12.25 -3.38
CA GLY A 177 -11.38 12.70 -3.73
C GLY A 177 -10.30 11.92 -3.00
N VAL A 178 -9.22 12.59 -2.64
CA VAL A 178 -8.04 11.94 -2.06
C VAL A 178 -8.34 11.39 -0.66
N SER A 179 -8.35 10.08 -0.53
CA SER A 179 -8.49 9.35 0.74
C SER A 179 -7.14 8.99 1.35
N GLN A 180 -6.15 8.64 0.51
CA GLN A 180 -4.78 8.36 0.92
C GLN A 180 -3.82 9.22 0.12
N CYS A 181 -2.84 9.82 0.82
CA CYS A 181 -1.80 10.63 0.19
C CYS A 181 -0.86 9.77 -0.65
N ALA A 182 -0.30 10.34 -1.72
CA ALA A 182 0.89 9.82 -2.34
C ALA A 182 2.06 9.86 -1.35
N SER A 183 2.93 8.84 -1.35
CA SER A 183 4.13 8.80 -0.52
C SER A 183 5.26 8.01 -1.17
N ARG A 184 6.49 8.33 -0.79
CA ARG A 184 7.69 7.53 -1.12
C ARG A 184 8.82 7.81 -0.16
N GLY A 185 9.67 6.81 0.06
CA GLY A 185 10.99 6.97 0.62
C GLY A 185 11.95 7.52 -0.43
N LEU A 186 12.78 8.50 -0.07
CA LEU A 186 13.85 9.02 -0.90
C LEU A 186 15.13 9.02 -0.09
N THR A 187 16.12 8.25 -0.50
CA THR A 187 17.48 8.28 0.04
C THR A 187 18.41 8.93 -0.94
N ILE A 188 19.18 9.94 -0.48
CA ILE A 188 20.19 10.66 -1.26
C ILE A 188 21.53 10.36 -0.64
N THR A 189 22.39 9.67 -1.38
CA THR A 189 23.78 9.37 -0.98
C THR A 189 24.74 10.36 -1.64
N PHE A 190 25.57 10.98 -0.80
CA PHE A 190 26.62 11.90 -1.21
C PHE A 190 27.97 11.21 -1.12
N THR A 191 28.63 11.00 -2.24
CA THR A 191 29.95 10.34 -2.32
C THR A 191 31.04 11.36 -2.64
N GLY A 192 32.00 11.47 -1.75
CA GLY A 192 33.16 12.30 -1.85
C GLY A 192 34.45 11.51 -1.74
N LYS A 193 35.40 11.98 -0.89
CA LYS A 193 36.71 11.36 -0.69
C LYS A 193 37.14 11.46 0.77
N LYS A 194 37.48 10.32 1.39
CA LYS A 194 38.07 10.27 2.72
C LYS A 194 39.45 10.94 2.74
N SER A 195 39.82 11.56 3.86
CA SER A 195 41.17 12.05 4.12
C SER A 195 41.53 11.86 5.60
N HIS A 196 42.79 12.07 5.93
CA HIS A 196 43.21 12.12 7.31
C HIS A 196 42.61 13.37 8.00
N ALA A 197 42.14 13.24 9.25
CA ALA A 197 41.44 14.32 9.94
C ALA A 197 42.31 15.58 10.17
N SER A 198 43.63 15.45 10.16
CA SER A 198 44.57 16.59 10.27
C SER A 198 44.80 17.33 8.93
N ILE A 199 44.36 16.79 7.79
CA ILE A 199 44.52 17.39 6.48
C ILE A 199 43.18 17.28 5.70
N PRO A 200 42.09 17.87 6.22
CA PRO A 200 40.74 17.71 5.70
C PRO A 200 40.57 18.25 4.27
N GLU A 201 41.40 19.19 3.85
CA GLU A 201 41.41 19.79 2.51
C GLU A 201 41.80 18.81 1.40
N GLN A 202 42.40 17.65 1.72
CA GLN A 202 42.67 16.58 0.75
C GLN A 202 41.51 15.63 0.51
N GLY A 203 40.44 15.78 1.35
CA GLY A 203 39.21 15.03 1.23
C GLY A 203 38.10 15.84 0.56
N LYS A 204 36.92 15.20 0.48
CA LYS A 204 35.64 15.83 0.12
C LYS A 204 34.60 15.28 1.07
N ASN A 205 34.26 16.06 2.08
CA ASN A 205 33.38 15.64 3.15
C ASN A 205 31.94 16.08 2.87
N PRO A 206 30.95 15.17 2.89
CA PRO A 206 29.56 15.47 2.55
C PRO A 206 28.80 16.23 3.66
N SER A 207 29.36 16.37 4.86
CA SER A 207 28.67 16.94 6.03
C SER A 207 28.04 18.30 5.76
N VAL A 208 28.76 19.20 5.08
CA VAL A 208 28.27 20.56 4.79
C VAL A 208 27.11 20.54 3.81
N ALA A 209 27.20 19.73 2.74
CA ALA A 209 26.15 19.61 1.75
C ALA A 209 24.87 19.04 2.38
N ILE A 210 24.99 17.98 3.20
CA ILE A 210 23.86 17.38 3.92
C ILE A 210 23.24 18.37 4.92
N ALA A 211 24.04 19.09 5.70
CA ALA A 211 23.54 20.09 6.64
C ALA A 211 22.80 21.22 5.93
N LYS A 212 23.34 21.73 4.80
CA LYS A 212 22.65 22.72 3.95
C LYS A 212 21.31 22.17 3.41
N LEU A 213 21.26 20.89 3.01
CA LEU A 213 20.04 20.27 2.49
C LEU A 213 18.96 20.12 3.58
N ILE A 214 19.35 19.74 4.81
CA ILE A 214 18.43 19.68 5.96
C ILE A 214 17.76 21.04 6.18
N LEU A 215 18.56 22.10 6.27
CA LEU A 215 18.05 23.48 6.48
C LEU A 215 17.19 23.95 5.29
N TYR A 216 17.58 23.59 4.07
CA TYR A 216 16.79 23.91 2.88
C TYR A 216 15.41 23.29 2.93
N VAL A 217 15.31 21.98 3.21
CA VAL A 217 14.02 21.26 3.24
C VAL A 217 13.09 21.83 4.32
N GLN A 218 13.62 22.15 5.51
CA GLN A 218 12.84 22.79 6.56
C GLN A 218 12.29 24.17 6.13
N ASN A 219 13.11 24.99 5.48
CA ASN A 219 12.70 26.30 5.00
C ASN A 219 11.75 26.20 3.80
N LEU A 220 11.95 25.23 2.90
CA LEU A 220 11.12 24.98 1.73
C LEU A 220 9.66 24.78 2.11
N LEU A 221 9.39 23.89 3.09
CA LEU A 221 8.03 23.59 3.55
C LEU A 221 7.35 24.78 4.24
N GLN A 222 8.14 25.72 4.80
CA GLN A 222 7.60 26.96 5.41
C GLN A 222 7.35 28.06 4.38
N ALA A 223 8.17 28.12 3.33
CA ALA A 223 8.16 29.19 2.35
C ALA A 223 7.31 28.90 1.10
N THR A 224 7.04 27.62 0.81
CA THR A 224 6.28 27.21 -0.39
C THR A 224 4.83 26.98 -0.03
N THR A 225 3.93 27.58 -0.82
CA THR A 225 2.49 27.31 -0.69
C THR A 225 2.12 26.21 -1.68
N PHE A 226 1.72 25.07 -1.15
CA PHE A 226 1.14 23.97 -1.91
C PHE A 226 -0.39 24.05 -1.86
N GLU A 227 -1.06 23.46 -2.82
CA GLU A 227 -2.53 23.48 -2.87
C GLU A 227 -3.14 22.66 -1.73
N GLN A 228 -2.47 21.55 -1.36
CA GLN A 228 -2.94 20.65 -0.32
C GLN A 228 -1.78 20.26 0.63
N LEU A 229 -1.99 19.20 1.43
CA LEU A 229 -1.00 18.71 2.37
C LEU A 229 0.24 18.22 1.64
N VAL A 230 1.40 18.75 2.01
CA VAL A 230 2.74 18.28 1.58
C VAL A 230 3.64 18.19 2.79
N LEU A 231 4.35 17.07 2.93
CA LEU A 231 5.26 16.78 4.03
C LEU A 231 6.56 16.19 3.51
N ALA A 232 7.68 16.56 4.15
CA ALA A 232 8.97 15.89 4.03
C ALA A 232 9.50 15.64 5.44
N THR A 233 9.58 14.38 5.82
CA THR A 233 10.11 13.97 7.11
C THR A 233 11.49 13.36 6.92
N ILE A 234 12.51 13.90 7.57
CA ILE A 234 13.84 13.29 7.62
C ILE A 234 13.74 12.09 8.56
N VAL A 235 14.06 10.90 8.05
CA VAL A 235 13.98 9.65 8.81
C VAL A 235 15.36 9.10 9.18
N ASN A 236 16.39 9.40 8.37
CA ASN A 236 17.77 9.02 8.68
C ASN A 236 18.75 10.06 8.18
N VAL A 237 19.86 10.24 8.90
CA VAL A 237 21.07 10.95 8.44
C VAL A 237 22.26 10.18 8.96
N GLU A 238 23.13 9.72 8.06
CA GLU A 238 24.36 9.04 8.40
C GLU A 238 25.53 9.67 7.64
N ILE A 239 26.63 9.99 8.33
CA ILE A 239 27.80 10.63 7.72
C ILE A 239 29.07 9.95 8.25
N GLY A 240 29.75 9.25 7.36
CA GLY A 240 31.00 8.55 7.66
C GLY A 240 30.87 7.49 8.75
N THR A 241 31.95 7.27 9.46
CA THR A 241 32.03 6.32 10.58
C THR A 241 32.58 7.04 11.82
N LYS A 242 32.33 6.49 13.02
CA LYS A 242 32.85 7.03 14.27
C LYS A 242 34.37 6.71 14.41
N ASP A 243 35.18 7.28 13.50
CA ASP A 243 36.63 7.19 13.49
C ASP A 243 37.23 8.61 13.54
N PHE A 244 37.82 8.96 14.65
CA PHE A 244 38.33 10.32 14.90
C PHE A 244 39.57 10.65 14.03
N GLY A 245 40.22 9.66 13.44
CA GLY A 245 41.40 9.83 12.56
C GLY A 245 41.04 10.12 11.10
N ILE A 246 39.77 9.96 10.69
CA ILE A 246 39.36 10.00 9.28
C ILE A 246 38.23 11.01 9.07
N SER A 247 38.40 11.93 8.11
CA SER A 247 37.32 12.78 7.61
C SER A 247 36.38 11.95 6.72
N ALA A 248 35.10 12.11 6.92
CA ALA A 248 34.09 11.37 6.16
C ALA A 248 34.22 11.62 4.64
N GLY A 249 34.03 10.59 3.85
CA GLY A 249 33.99 10.67 2.39
C GLY A 249 32.66 10.20 1.81
N GLU A 250 31.71 9.81 2.66
CA GLU A 250 30.39 9.37 2.24
C GLU A 250 29.39 9.74 3.33
N GLY A 251 28.16 10.02 2.93
CA GLY A 251 27.04 10.23 3.83
C GLY A 251 25.72 10.17 3.08
N GLU A 252 24.66 9.89 3.79
CA GLU A 252 23.33 9.82 3.25
C GLU A 252 22.30 10.56 4.09
N ILE A 253 21.22 10.95 3.44
CA ILE A 253 20.02 11.46 4.08
C ILE A 253 18.80 10.80 3.46
N SER A 254 17.89 10.32 4.31
CA SER A 254 16.66 9.67 3.89
C SER A 254 15.44 10.46 4.35
N PHE A 255 14.45 10.54 3.47
CA PHE A 255 13.18 11.24 3.68
C PHE A 255 12.02 10.30 3.46
N THR A 256 10.95 10.46 4.24
CA THR A 256 9.61 10.09 3.84
C THR A 256 8.93 11.34 3.27
N LEU A 257 8.62 11.31 1.97
CA LEU A 257 7.90 12.36 1.29
C LEU A 257 6.42 11.99 1.19
N ARG A 258 5.51 12.93 1.47
CA ARG A 258 4.06 12.75 1.34
C ARG A 258 3.41 13.98 0.75
N ALA A 259 2.45 13.77 -0.14
CA ALA A 259 1.58 14.84 -0.60
C ALA A 259 0.16 14.30 -0.85
N ALA A 260 -0.85 15.15 -0.68
CA ALA A 260 -2.21 14.79 -1.03
C ALA A 260 -2.35 14.49 -2.53
N LEU A 261 -1.58 15.17 -3.38
CA LEU A 261 -1.58 15.02 -4.83
C LEU A 261 -0.22 14.51 -5.32
N GLN A 262 -0.23 13.53 -6.22
CA GLN A 262 1.00 12.99 -6.82
C GLN A 262 1.87 14.07 -7.46
N ARG A 263 1.27 15.02 -8.19
CA ARG A 263 2.00 16.11 -8.82
C ARG A 263 2.77 16.99 -7.82
N GLU A 264 2.21 17.22 -6.64
CA GLU A 264 2.87 17.99 -5.57
C GLU A 264 4.00 17.18 -4.91
N LEU A 265 3.84 15.85 -4.82
CA LEU A 265 4.91 14.96 -4.38
C LEU A 265 6.10 14.98 -5.35
N ASP A 266 5.81 14.91 -6.66
CA ASP A 266 6.83 14.95 -7.70
C ASP A 266 7.53 16.32 -7.75
N GLU A 267 6.79 17.41 -7.55
CA GLU A 267 7.35 18.75 -7.45
C GLU A 267 8.27 18.91 -6.22
N LEU A 268 7.81 18.47 -5.05
CA LEU A 268 8.61 18.48 -3.82
C LEU A 268 9.92 17.71 -4.00
N GLU A 269 9.85 16.49 -4.54
CA GLU A 269 11.03 15.67 -4.82
C GLU A 269 12.00 16.39 -5.76
N GLN A 270 11.48 16.95 -6.86
CA GLN A 270 12.32 17.65 -7.83
C GLN A 270 13.01 18.88 -7.20
N MET A 271 12.34 19.62 -6.33
CA MET A 271 12.94 20.74 -5.61
C MET A 271 14.08 20.28 -4.68
N ILE A 272 13.87 19.19 -3.94
CA ILE A 272 14.88 18.61 -3.05
C ILE A 272 16.10 18.12 -3.85
N ARG A 273 15.87 17.37 -4.94
CA ARG A 273 16.95 16.85 -5.80
C ARG A 273 17.77 17.96 -6.45
N THR A 274 17.10 18.94 -7.03
CA THR A 274 17.77 20.10 -7.66
C THR A 274 18.70 20.81 -6.67
N GLN A 275 18.25 20.98 -5.43
CA GLN A 275 19.06 21.63 -4.41
C GLN A 275 20.19 20.73 -3.89
N ALA A 276 19.96 19.43 -3.77
CA ALA A 276 20.99 18.46 -3.43
C ALA A 276 22.12 18.45 -4.49
N GLU A 277 21.75 18.45 -5.78
CA GLU A 277 22.70 18.52 -6.90
C GLU A 277 23.55 19.79 -6.84
N LYS A 278 22.94 20.93 -6.53
CA LYS A 278 23.65 22.19 -6.36
C LYS A 278 24.66 22.12 -5.20
N PHE A 279 24.24 21.65 -4.03
CA PHE A 279 25.14 21.53 -2.88
C PHE A 279 26.25 20.50 -3.08
N ALA A 280 25.94 19.41 -3.77
CA ALA A 280 26.94 18.42 -4.14
C ALA A 280 28.00 18.99 -5.10
N ALA A 281 27.57 19.77 -6.09
CA ALA A 281 28.47 20.43 -7.05
C ALA A 281 29.39 21.45 -6.35
N GLU A 282 28.87 22.25 -5.41
CA GLU A 282 29.65 23.21 -4.61
C GLU A 282 30.80 22.53 -3.85
N GLU A 283 30.55 21.32 -3.31
CA GLU A 283 31.53 20.55 -2.51
C GLU A 283 32.28 19.50 -3.35
N GLY A 284 32.00 19.40 -4.65
CA GLY A 284 32.62 18.43 -5.59
C GLY A 284 32.29 16.98 -5.26
N LEU A 285 31.08 16.71 -4.80
CA LEU A 285 30.54 15.38 -4.45
C LEU A 285 29.76 14.77 -5.63
N GLN A 286 29.64 13.45 -5.63
CA GLN A 286 28.75 12.71 -6.52
C GLN A 286 27.47 12.35 -5.76
N LEU A 287 26.35 12.24 -6.48
CA LEU A 287 25.06 11.82 -5.93
C LEU A 287 24.58 10.51 -6.52
N SER A 288 23.89 9.73 -5.69
CA SER A 288 23.01 8.65 -6.12
C SER A 288 21.69 8.74 -5.34
N TYR A 289 20.64 8.13 -5.92
CA TYR A 289 19.27 8.16 -5.37
C TYR A 289 18.75 6.75 -5.27
N ALA A 290 18.10 6.44 -4.16
CA ALA A 290 17.30 5.23 -3.98
C ALA A 290 15.88 5.59 -3.56
N TYR A 291 14.93 4.74 -3.93
CA TYR A 291 13.51 4.94 -3.67
C TYR A 291 12.94 3.69 -3.00
N ASP A 292 12.13 3.92 -1.97
CA ASP A 292 11.44 2.88 -1.24
C ASP A 292 9.94 3.19 -1.16
N ASP A 293 9.12 2.13 -1.15
CA ASP A 293 7.69 2.15 -0.89
C ASP A 293 6.90 3.25 -1.64
N PRO A 294 6.91 3.26 -2.99
CA PRO A 294 6.20 4.25 -3.76
C PRO A 294 4.69 3.94 -3.80
N PHE A 295 3.91 4.78 -3.13
CA PHE A 295 2.45 4.73 -3.17
C PHE A 295 1.90 5.96 -3.90
N PRO A 296 1.10 5.80 -4.98
CA PRO A 296 0.36 6.91 -5.56
C PRO A 296 -0.79 7.32 -4.61
N GLU A 297 -1.32 8.54 -4.79
CA GLU A 297 -2.53 8.91 -4.09
C GLU A 297 -3.71 8.00 -4.46
N THR A 298 -4.57 7.73 -3.49
CA THR A 298 -5.85 7.08 -3.73
C THR A 298 -6.94 8.13 -3.76
N ALA A 299 -7.43 8.45 -4.95
CA ALA A 299 -8.54 9.38 -5.17
C ALA A 299 -9.82 8.60 -5.49
N ASN A 300 -10.82 8.72 -4.63
CA ASN A 300 -12.10 8.05 -4.81
C ASN A 300 -13.00 8.81 -5.79
N ASP A 301 -13.62 8.08 -6.72
CA ASP A 301 -14.62 8.63 -7.63
C ASP A 301 -15.91 8.97 -6.88
N ALA A 302 -16.46 10.18 -7.10
CA ALA A 302 -17.63 10.66 -6.38
C ALA A 302 -18.88 9.79 -6.62
N LYS A 303 -19.05 9.24 -7.84
CA LYS A 303 -20.20 8.37 -8.15
C LYS A 303 -20.07 7.00 -7.48
N ALA A 304 -18.84 6.48 -7.39
CA ALA A 304 -18.56 5.25 -6.66
C ALA A 304 -18.85 5.43 -5.15
N ILE A 305 -18.41 6.53 -4.57
CA ILE A 305 -18.70 6.89 -3.16
C ILE A 305 -20.21 7.01 -2.92
N GLU A 306 -20.95 7.67 -3.82
CA GLU A 306 -22.42 7.78 -3.69
C GLU A 306 -23.11 6.41 -3.73
N ARG A 307 -22.63 5.47 -4.58
CA ARG A 307 -23.16 4.10 -4.60
C ARG A 307 -22.93 3.36 -3.29
N VAL A 308 -21.73 3.49 -2.71
CA VAL A 308 -21.43 2.88 -1.41
C VAL A 308 -22.30 3.51 -0.31
N ARG A 309 -22.47 4.84 -0.30
CA ARG A 309 -23.37 5.55 0.64
C ARG A 309 -24.79 5.02 0.55
N ASN A 310 -25.34 4.97 -0.65
CA ASN A 310 -26.69 4.45 -0.90
C ASN A 310 -26.85 2.97 -0.46
N ALA A 311 -25.79 2.15 -0.62
CA ALA A 311 -25.81 0.77 -0.17
C ALA A 311 -25.77 0.67 1.38
N ALA A 312 -24.94 1.48 2.04
CA ALA A 312 -24.85 1.54 3.50
C ALA A 312 -26.18 2.00 4.12
N GLU A 313 -26.81 3.04 3.56
CA GLU A 313 -28.11 3.53 4.01
C GLU A 313 -29.21 2.46 3.89
N LYS A 314 -29.28 1.74 2.77
CA LYS A 314 -30.22 0.61 2.56
C LYS A 314 -30.03 -0.52 3.56
N LEU A 315 -28.80 -0.71 4.02
CA LEU A 315 -28.45 -1.72 5.02
C LEU A 315 -28.52 -1.20 6.46
N HIS A 316 -28.93 0.06 6.65
CA HIS A 316 -28.96 0.74 7.94
C HIS A 316 -27.63 0.68 8.70
N LEU A 317 -26.51 0.77 7.96
CA LEU A 317 -25.18 0.87 8.55
C LEU A 317 -24.89 2.32 8.98
N PRO A 318 -24.19 2.51 10.12
CA PRO A 318 -23.84 3.85 10.61
C PRO A 318 -22.78 4.53 9.76
#